data_6ce4029e38806f408af5e41e98157b37
#
_entry.id   6ce4029e38806f408af5e41e98157b37
#
_cell.length_a   1.000
_cell.length_b   1.000
_cell.length_c   1.000
_cell.angle_alpha   90.00
_cell.angle_beta   90.00
_cell.angle_gamma   90.00
#
_symmetry.space_group_name_H-M   'P 1'
#
loop_
_entity.id
_entity.type
_entity.pdbx_description
1 polymer ?
#
loop_
_entity_poly.entity_id
_entity_poly.type
_entity_poly.pdbx_seq_one_letter_code
_entity_poly.pdbx_strand_id
1 'polypeptide(L)'
;MADEVRIALLIDAENISAQYAGYIIDEIEKYGICSYKRIYGNWERIVKTRWEQEIRKHSLKPMMQVNNTRGKNASDSALIIDAMDILYGNNVEGFCIVSSDSDFTSLARRLSESGCLVLGMGESDKATEALENAYDKFIYIDLLAKQAEEERLAEEALEAEYKKQKKQEHQKLKQLIQKRKQNQRLKKQLMRNWKNN
;
A
#
# COMPACT_ATOMS: atom_id res chain seq x y z
N MET A 1 20.05 14.12 15.27
CA MET A 1 19.14 13.46 14.29
C MET A 1 18.12 12.76 15.17
N ALA A 2 16.83 12.94 14.94
CA ALA A 2 15.82 12.13 15.64
C ALA A 2 16.07 10.67 15.24
N ASP A 3 16.25 9.78 16.21
CA ASP A 3 16.37 8.35 15.91
C ASP A 3 15.04 7.89 15.28
N GLU A 4 15.13 7.33 14.07
CA GLU A 4 13.96 6.78 13.39
C GLU A 4 13.44 5.58 14.19
N VAL A 5 12.13 5.54 14.46
CA VAL A 5 11.47 4.47 15.20
C VAL A 5 11.62 3.16 14.44
N ARG A 6 12.21 2.14 15.07
CA ARG A 6 12.30 0.78 14.48
C ARG A 6 11.06 -0.02 14.84
N ILE A 7 10.40 -0.57 13.84
CA ILE A 7 9.11 -1.23 13.99
C ILE A 7 9.22 -2.70 13.57
N ALA A 8 8.56 -3.58 14.32
CA ALA A 8 8.30 -4.97 13.93
C ALA A 8 6.91 -5.06 13.30
N LEU A 9 6.85 -5.37 12.01
CA LEU A 9 5.63 -5.64 11.27
C LEU A 9 5.32 -7.14 11.31
N LEU A 10 4.18 -7.52 11.89
CA LEU A 10 3.73 -8.88 12.12
C LEU A 10 2.37 -9.07 11.44
N ILE A 11 2.32 -9.84 10.34
CA ILE A 11 1.13 -10.01 9.51
C ILE A 11 0.53 -11.40 9.72
N ASP A 12 -0.74 -11.44 10.10
CA ASP A 12 -1.55 -12.66 10.15
C ASP A 12 -2.19 -12.92 8.78
N ALA A 13 -1.58 -13.82 8.01
CA ALA A 13 -2.03 -14.12 6.65
C ALA A 13 -3.28 -15.02 6.59
N GLU A 14 -3.75 -15.56 7.69
CA GLU A 14 -4.99 -16.33 7.73
C GLU A 14 -6.22 -15.41 7.84
N ASN A 15 -6.06 -14.26 8.49
CA ASN A 15 -7.13 -13.27 8.68
C ASN A 15 -7.09 -12.09 7.70
N ILE A 16 -5.95 -11.84 7.05
CA ILE A 16 -5.76 -10.69 6.16
C ILE A 16 -5.57 -11.15 4.71
N SER A 17 -6.23 -10.47 3.79
CA SER A 17 -6.09 -10.75 2.35
C SER A 17 -4.76 -10.21 1.79
N ALA A 18 -4.09 -11.02 0.96
CA ALA A 18 -2.84 -10.64 0.29
C ALA A 18 -2.96 -9.40 -0.63
N GLN A 19 -4.17 -9.04 -1.05
CA GLN A 19 -4.40 -7.83 -1.86
C GLN A 19 -4.00 -6.54 -1.14
N TYR A 20 -3.97 -6.56 0.19
CA TYR A 20 -3.61 -5.40 1.01
C TYR A 20 -2.11 -5.28 1.30
N ALA A 21 -1.29 -6.25 0.88
CA ALA A 21 0.14 -6.29 1.24
C ALA A 21 0.88 -5.00 0.89
N GLY A 22 0.68 -4.45 -0.32
CA GLY A 22 1.30 -3.18 -0.73
C GLY A 22 0.88 -2.03 0.17
N TYR A 23 -0.40 -1.87 0.41
CA TYR A 23 -0.93 -0.79 1.27
C TYR A 23 -0.43 -0.87 2.72
N ILE A 24 -0.30 -2.09 3.27
CA ILE A 24 0.27 -2.32 4.60
C ILE A 24 1.72 -1.83 4.66
N ILE A 25 2.54 -2.18 3.67
CA ILE A 25 3.95 -1.77 3.63
C ILE A 25 4.06 -0.25 3.45
N ASP A 26 3.33 0.34 2.51
CA ASP A 26 3.37 1.77 2.24
C ASP A 26 2.90 2.59 3.46
N GLU A 27 1.90 2.08 4.19
CA GLU A 27 1.38 2.75 5.38
C GLU A 27 2.36 2.69 6.55
N ILE A 28 2.94 1.51 6.83
CA ILE A 28 3.82 1.37 8.00
C ILE A 28 5.13 2.16 7.83
N GLU A 29 5.61 2.37 6.62
CA GLU A 29 6.82 3.16 6.35
C GLU A 29 6.66 4.65 6.75
N LYS A 30 5.43 5.13 6.93
CA LYS A 30 5.16 6.48 7.45
C LYS A 30 5.45 6.64 8.94
N TYR A 31 5.54 5.54 9.68
CA TYR A 31 5.74 5.53 11.15
C TYR A 31 7.17 5.22 11.55
N GLY A 32 7.98 4.63 10.67
CA GLY A 32 9.37 4.31 10.96
C GLY A 32 9.96 3.23 10.07
N ILE A 33 11.10 2.72 10.46
CA ILE A 33 11.83 1.68 9.72
C ILE A 33 11.35 0.30 10.16
N CYS A 34 10.84 -0.51 9.22
CA CYS A 34 10.51 -1.90 9.48
C CYS A 34 11.76 -2.77 9.59
N SER A 35 12.27 -2.98 10.81
CA SER A 35 13.40 -3.87 11.09
C SER A 35 13.02 -5.36 10.99
N TYR A 36 11.77 -5.69 11.28
CA TYR A 36 11.20 -7.02 11.11
C TYR A 36 9.97 -6.92 10.22
N LYS A 37 9.94 -7.71 9.13
CA LYS A 37 8.79 -7.86 8.24
C LYS A 37 8.43 -9.36 8.24
N ARG A 38 7.52 -9.79 9.11
CA ARG A 38 7.17 -11.20 9.31
C ARG A 38 5.72 -11.49 8.97
N ILE A 39 5.47 -12.66 8.39
CA ILE A 39 4.13 -13.13 8.03
C ILE A 39 3.91 -14.52 8.60
N TYR A 40 2.77 -14.71 9.26
CA TYR A 40 2.38 -15.91 9.99
C TYR A 40 1.20 -16.58 9.31
N GLY A 41 1.18 -17.89 9.29
CA GLY A 41 0.06 -18.67 8.79
C GLY A 41 0.43 -20.11 8.47
N ASN A 42 -0.58 -20.88 8.09
CA ASN A 42 -0.41 -22.26 7.69
C ASN A 42 0.22 -22.37 6.31
N TRP A 43 1.35 -23.08 6.21
CA TRP A 43 2.08 -23.26 4.96
C TRP A 43 1.21 -23.84 3.83
N GLU A 44 0.41 -24.87 4.10
CA GLU A 44 -0.41 -25.53 3.09
C GLU A 44 -1.46 -24.61 2.46
N ARG A 45 -1.92 -23.62 3.22
CA ARG A 45 -2.90 -22.64 2.76
C ARG A 45 -2.24 -21.48 2.01
N ILE A 46 -1.14 -20.96 2.53
CA ILE A 46 -0.52 -19.71 2.06
C ILE A 46 0.21 -19.90 0.73
N VAL A 47 0.92 -21.02 0.53
CA VAL A 47 1.68 -21.29 -0.71
C VAL A 47 0.79 -21.35 -1.96
N LYS A 48 -0.50 -21.62 -1.80
CA LYS A 48 -1.47 -21.67 -2.91
C LYS A 48 -2.22 -20.36 -3.12
N THR A 49 -1.85 -19.32 -2.40
CA THR A 49 -2.52 -18.01 -2.45
C THR A 49 -1.62 -16.95 -3.07
N ARG A 50 -2.19 -15.77 -3.28
CA ARG A 50 -1.46 -14.57 -3.73
C ARG A 50 -0.34 -14.15 -2.75
N TRP A 51 -0.38 -14.58 -1.48
CA TRP A 51 0.67 -14.28 -0.51
C TRP A 51 2.06 -14.76 -0.96
N GLU A 52 2.17 -15.84 -1.72
CA GLU A 52 3.49 -16.30 -2.23
C GLU A 52 4.19 -15.20 -3.04
N GLN A 53 3.45 -14.46 -3.87
CA GLN A 53 3.99 -13.37 -4.69
C GLN A 53 4.34 -12.16 -3.82
N GLU A 54 3.46 -11.79 -2.89
CA GLU A 54 3.66 -10.62 -2.03
C GLU A 54 4.81 -10.83 -1.03
N ILE A 55 5.01 -12.05 -0.53
CA ILE A 55 6.17 -12.43 0.30
C ILE A 55 7.48 -12.11 -0.43
N ARG A 56 7.59 -12.51 -1.70
CA ARG A 56 8.79 -12.25 -2.51
C ARG A 56 8.97 -10.76 -2.83
N LYS A 57 7.88 -10.11 -3.24
CA LYS A 57 7.86 -8.71 -3.65
C LYS A 57 8.28 -7.76 -2.52
N HIS A 58 7.80 -7.99 -1.31
CA HIS A 58 8.02 -7.13 -0.14
C HIS A 58 9.08 -7.66 0.82
N SER A 59 9.78 -8.74 0.46
CA SER A 59 10.82 -9.37 1.31
C SER A 59 10.30 -9.74 2.71
N LEU A 60 9.04 -10.23 2.79
CA LEU A 60 8.47 -10.69 4.04
C LEU A 60 9.12 -12.01 4.44
N LYS A 61 9.44 -12.17 5.74
CA LYS A 61 9.95 -13.43 6.28
C LYS A 61 8.78 -14.33 6.68
N PRO A 62 8.56 -15.47 5.99
CA PRO A 62 7.49 -16.38 6.36
C PRO A 62 7.83 -17.15 7.63
N MET A 63 6.93 -17.08 8.60
CA MET A 63 6.96 -17.80 9.87
C MET A 63 5.87 -18.89 9.83
N MET A 64 6.05 -19.83 8.91
CA MET A 64 5.03 -20.82 8.58
C MET A 64 4.91 -21.93 9.62
N GLN A 65 3.68 -22.24 10.01
CA GLN A 65 3.35 -23.33 10.90
C GLN A 65 2.68 -24.48 10.16
N VAL A 66 2.99 -25.71 10.56
CA VAL A 66 2.27 -26.90 10.13
C VAL A 66 1.30 -27.27 11.23
N ASN A 67 0.01 -27.20 10.95
CA ASN A 67 -1.01 -27.56 11.93
C ASN A 67 -1.06 -29.08 12.09
N ASN A 68 -0.56 -29.58 13.21
CA ASN A 68 -0.63 -31.01 13.56
C ASN A 68 -2.06 -31.49 13.87
N THR A 69 -2.99 -30.56 14.07
CA THR A 69 -4.41 -30.85 14.38
C THR A 69 -5.29 -29.76 13.78
N ARG A 70 -6.40 -30.14 13.12
CA ARG A 70 -7.36 -29.15 12.58
C ARG A 70 -7.94 -28.29 13.70
N GLY A 71 -7.99 -26.95 13.47
CA GLY A 71 -8.65 -25.99 14.38
C GLY A 71 -7.82 -25.53 15.58
N LYS A 72 -6.50 -25.67 15.56
CA LYS A 72 -5.61 -25.04 16.56
C LYS A 72 -4.98 -23.76 15.97
N ASN A 73 -4.97 -22.69 16.77
CA ASN A 73 -4.39 -21.35 16.49
C ASN A 73 -2.85 -21.40 16.56
N ALA A 74 -2.22 -22.28 15.74
CA ALA A 74 -0.75 -22.45 15.80
C ALA A 74 -0.02 -21.23 15.24
N SER A 75 -0.59 -20.57 14.22
CA SER A 75 -0.08 -19.32 13.64
C SER A 75 -0.16 -18.17 14.63
N ASP A 76 -1.28 -18.03 15.34
CA ASP A 76 -1.50 -16.95 16.31
C ASP A 76 -0.55 -17.11 17.49
N SER A 77 -0.41 -18.34 18.02
CA SER A 77 0.55 -18.66 19.07
C SER A 77 1.98 -18.34 18.63
N ALA A 78 2.35 -18.68 17.39
CA ALA A 78 3.67 -18.37 16.86
C ALA A 78 3.91 -16.85 16.75
N LEU A 79 2.91 -16.08 16.30
CA LEU A 79 2.97 -14.63 16.24
C LEU A 79 3.17 -14.03 17.65
N ILE A 80 2.40 -14.49 18.62
CA ILE A 80 2.48 -14.01 20.01
C ILE A 80 3.86 -14.29 20.62
N ILE A 81 4.36 -15.53 20.49
CA ILE A 81 5.68 -15.92 21.00
C ILE A 81 6.77 -15.08 20.37
N ASP A 82 6.73 -14.95 19.06
CA ASP A 82 7.74 -14.22 18.28
C ASP A 82 7.71 -12.71 18.58
N ALA A 83 6.53 -12.11 18.79
CA ALA A 83 6.39 -10.73 19.23
C ALA A 83 7.06 -10.51 20.61
N MET A 84 6.87 -11.45 21.54
CA MET A 84 7.49 -11.38 22.86
C MET A 84 9.00 -11.57 22.79
N ASP A 85 9.51 -12.47 21.93
CA ASP A 85 10.95 -12.63 21.70
C ASP A 85 11.59 -11.36 21.13
N ILE A 86 10.92 -10.69 20.17
CA ILE A 86 11.36 -9.41 19.60
C ILE A 86 11.35 -8.33 20.69
N LEU A 87 10.31 -8.26 21.52
CA LEU A 87 10.20 -7.29 22.63
C LEU A 87 11.39 -7.44 23.59
N TYR A 88 11.65 -8.65 24.05
CA TYR A 88 12.76 -8.91 24.99
C TYR A 88 14.14 -8.76 24.34
N GLY A 89 14.23 -8.87 23.02
CA GLY A 89 15.44 -8.56 22.26
C GLY A 89 15.80 -7.07 22.25
N ASN A 90 14.87 -6.19 22.61
CA ASN A 90 15.02 -4.73 22.72
C ASN A 90 15.62 -4.09 21.45
N ASN A 91 15.22 -4.60 20.28
CA ASN A 91 15.74 -4.16 18.97
C ASN A 91 14.76 -3.27 18.20
N VAL A 92 13.56 -3.01 18.76
CA VAL A 92 12.51 -2.19 18.16
C VAL A 92 11.85 -1.31 19.22
N GLU A 93 11.35 -0.16 18.79
CA GLU A 93 10.61 0.79 19.62
C GLU A 93 9.09 0.68 19.38
N GLY A 94 8.68 -0.06 18.32
CA GLY A 94 7.28 -0.20 17.96
C GLY A 94 6.94 -1.54 17.32
N PHE A 95 5.66 -1.85 17.37
CA PHE A 95 5.06 -3.03 16.74
C PHE A 95 3.86 -2.63 15.87
N CYS A 96 3.70 -3.28 14.75
CA CYS A 96 2.49 -3.22 13.96
C CYS A 96 1.94 -4.64 13.80
N ILE A 97 0.77 -4.90 14.37
CA ILE A 97 0.07 -6.17 14.26
C ILE A 97 -1.03 -6.00 13.21
N VAL A 98 -0.96 -6.83 12.16
CA VAL A 98 -1.91 -6.79 11.04
C VAL A 98 -2.83 -7.98 11.13
N SER A 99 -3.94 -7.82 11.81
CA SER A 99 -5.03 -8.80 11.98
C SER A 99 -6.29 -8.12 12.46
N SER A 100 -7.45 -8.67 12.11
CA SER A 100 -8.75 -8.26 12.67
C SER A 100 -9.20 -9.19 13.81
N ASP A 101 -8.34 -10.10 14.25
CA ASP A 101 -8.67 -11.05 15.31
C ASP A 101 -8.50 -10.41 16.70
N SER A 102 -9.56 -10.47 17.50
CA SER A 102 -9.59 -9.98 18.87
C SER A 102 -8.66 -10.74 19.84
N ASP A 103 -8.20 -11.93 19.46
CA ASP A 103 -7.27 -12.72 20.27
C ASP A 103 -5.92 -12.02 20.48
N PHE A 104 -5.55 -11.09 19.58
CA PHE A 104 -4.35 -10.26 19.72
C PHE A 104 -4.50 -9.06 20.65
N THR A 105 -5.69 -8.77 21.19
CA THR A 105 -5.92 -7.66 22.14
C THR A 105 -4.98 -7.73 23.36
N SER A 106 -4.79 -8.92 23.92
CA SER A 106 -3.90 -9.12 25.09
C SER A 106 -2.43 -8.88 24.74
N LEU A 107 -2.00 -9.27 23.54
CA LEU A 107 -0.66 -9.01 23.04
C LEU A 107 -0.43 -7.51 22.88
N ALA A 108 -1.35 -6.80 22.20
CA ALA A 108 -1.24 -5.37 21.97
C ALA A 108 -1.09 -4.59 23.29
N ARG A 109 -1.93 -4.89 24.30
CA ARG A 109 -1.84 -4.30 25.64
C ARG A 109 -0.50 -4.58 26.32
N ARG A 110 -0.01 -5.84 26.22
CA ARG A 110 1.28 -6.21 26.83
C ARG A 110 2.45 -5.46 26.20
N LEU A 111 2.43 -5.23 24.89
CA LEU A 111 3.45 -4.45 24.17
C LEU A 111 3.39 -2.97 24.60
N SER A 112 2.19 -2.39 24.67
CA SER A 112 1.97 -1.01 25.12
C SER A 112 2.43 -0.80 26.57
N GLU A 113 2.13 -1.74 27.48
CA GLU A 113 2.63 -1.72 28.86
C GLU A 113 4.16 -1.72 28.94
N SER A 114 4.84 -2.23 27.94
CA SER A 114 6.30 -2.23 27.86
C SER A 114 6.87 -0.93 27.28
N GLY A 115 6.02 0.05 26.98
CA GLY A 115 6.40 1.37 26.45
C GLY A 115 6.66 1.39 24.95
N CYS A 116 6.26 0.34 24.21
CA CYS A 116 6.37 0.32 22.76
C CYS A 116 5.20 1.08 22.11
N LEU A 117 5.45 1.71 20.96
CA LEU A 117 4.40 2.15 20.04
C LEU A 117 3.69 0.92 19.46
N VAL A 118 2.37 0.81 19.61
CA VAL A 118 1.62 -0.34 19.11
C VAL A 118 0.57 0.10 18.10
N LEU A 119 0.81 -0.27 16.83
CA LEU A 119 -0.08 0.00 15.72
C LEU A 119 -0.88 -1.26 15.38
N GLY A 120 -2.19 -1.11 15.13
CA GLY A 120 -3.05 -2.15 14.62
C GLY A 120 -3.46 -1.87 13.18
N MET A 121 -3.55 -2.89 12.35
CA MET A 121 -4.15 -2.80 11.02
C MET A 121 -5.12 -3.97 10.82
N GLY A 122 -6.34 -3.67 10.35
CA GLY A 122 -7.35 -4.70 10.12
C GLY A 122 -8.44 -4.23 9.15
N GLU A 123 -9.37 -5.13 8.83
CA GLU A 123 -10.53 -4.82 7.99
C GLU A 123 -11.64 -4.20 8.85
N SER A 124 -12.27 -3.13 8.35
CA SER A 124 -13.23 -2.32 9.13
C SER A 124 -14.49 -3.06 9.53
N ASP A 125 -14.92 -4.05 8.74
CA ASP A 125 -16.11 -4.87 9.01
C ASP A 125 -15.88 -5.97 10.06
N LYS A 126 -14.63 -6.26 10.42
CA LYS A 126 -14.23 -7.30 11.35
C LYS A 126 -13.64 -6.76 12.67
N ALA A 127 -13.12 -5.52 12.65
CA ALA A 127 -12.54 -4.92 13.83
C ALA A 127 -13.63 -4.63 14.89
N THR A 128 -13.30 -4.93 16.13
CA THR A 128 -14.17 -4.63 17.28
C THR A 128 -13.60 -3.43 18.04
N GLU A 129 -14.47 -2.65 18.68
CA GLU A 129 -14.06 -1.51 19.51
C GLU A 129 -13.03 -1.91 20.59
N ALA A 130 -13.16 -3.10 21.17
CA ALA A 130 -12.21 -3.64 22.15
C ALA A 130 -10.82 -3.90 21.54
N LEU A 131 -10.77 -4.35 20.29
CA LEU A 131 -9.53 -4.53 19.53
C LEU A 131 -8.90 -3.18 19.22
N GLU A 132 -9.66 -2.24 18.68
CA GLU A 132 -9.18 -0.91 18.31
C GLU A 132 -8.58 -0.16 19.52
N ASN A 133 -9.27 -0.19 20.65
CA ASN A 133 -8.85 0.45 21.90
C ASN A 133 -7.60 -0.18 22.56
N ALA A 134 -7.12 -1.30 22.04
CA ALA A 134 -5.89 -1.94 22.54
C ALA A 134 -4.61 -1.39 21.87
N TYR A 135 -4.75 -0.61 20.83
CA TYR A 135 -3.65 -0.03 20.05
C TYR A 135 -3.55 1.47 20.27
N ASP A 136 -2.35 2.02 20.13
CA ASP A 136 -2.15 3.48 20.13
C ASP A 136 -2.81 4.10 18.89
N LYS A 137 -2.83 3.35 17.77
CA LYS A 137 -3.58 3.70 16.58
C LYS A 137 -4.00 2.44 15.84
N PHE A 138 -5.27 2.40 15.42
CA PHE A 138 -5.80 1.36 14.57
C PHE A 138 -6.11 1.90 13.16
N ILE A 139 -5.73 1.17 12.11
CA ILE A 139 -5.82 1.59 10.71
C ILE A 139 -6.67 0.57 9.94
N TYR A 140 -7.71 1.02 9.28
CA TYR A 140 -8.57 0.19 8.45
C TYR A 140 -7.97 0.06 7.05
N ILE A 141 -7.39 -1.12 6.76
CA ILE A 141 -6.65 -1.37 5.51
C ILE A 141 -7.55 -1.44 4.29
N ASP A 142 -8.78 -1.87 4.43
CA ASP A 142 -9.79 -1.89 3.36
C ASP A 142 -10.20 -0.48 2.96
N LEU A 143 -10.39 0.44 3.91
CA LEU A 143 -10.68 1.85 3.64
C LEU A 143 -9.47 2.57 3.05
N LEU A 144 -8.27 2.28 3.56
CA LEU A 144 -7.03 2.81 3.01
C LEU A 144 -6.82 2.38 1.55
N ALA A 145 -7.04 1.10 1.25
CA ALA A 145 -6.93 0.58 -0.10
C ALA A 145 -7.96 1.21 -1.06
N LYS A 146 -9.19 1.41 -0.59
CA LYS A 146 -10.25 2.06 -1.37
C LYS A 146 -9.89 3.52 -1.68
N GLN A 147 -9.42 4.26 -0.70
CA GLN A 147 -9.00 5.65 -0.89
C GLN A 147 -7.85 5.76 -1.89
N ALA A 148 -6.82 4.93 -1.75
CA ALA A 148 -5.68 4.92 -2.67
C ALA A 148 -6.08 4.58 -4.11
N GLU A 149 -7.06 3.69 -4.31
CA GLU A 149 -7.57 3.35 -5.63
C GLU A 149 -8.38 4.50 -6.24
N GLU A 150 -9.20 5.19 -5.44
CA GLU A 150 -9.95 6.38 -5.87
C GLU A 150 -8.99 7.51 -6.29
N GLU A 151 -7.93 7.76 -5.53
CA GLU A 151 -6.89 8.75 -5.84
C GLU A 151 -6.18 8.39 -7.15
N ARG A 152 -5.79 7.14 -7.34
CA ARG A 152 -5.13 6.65 -8.56
C ARG A 152 -6.01 6.84 -9.80
N LEU A 153 -7.31 6.51 -9.70
CA LEU A 153 -8.26 6.70 -10.81
C LEU A 153 -8.46 8.18 -11.15
N ALA A 154 -8.50 9.05 -10.15
CA ALA A 154 -8.60 10.50 -10.35
C ALA A 154 -7.35 11.06 -11.04
N GLU A 155 -6.16 10.63 -10.65
CA GLU A 155 -4.90 11.03 -11.30
C GLU A 155 -4.83 10.55 -12.76
N GLU A 156 -5.21 9.29 -13.03
CA GLU A 156 -5.25 8.76 -14.39
C GLU A 156 -6.23 9.52 -15.29
N ALA A 157 -7.40 9.91 -14.76
CA ALA A 157 -8.38 10.70 -15.48
C ALA A 157 -7.83 12.10 -15.84
N LEU A 158 -7.19 12.76 -14.87
CA LEU A 158 -6.56 14.07 -15.07
C LEU A 158 -5.45 14.01 -16.13
N GLU A 159 -4.61 12.99 -16.07
CA GLU A 159 -3.53 12.79 -17.04
C GLU A 159 -4.09 12.53 -18.47
N ALA A 160 -5.18 11.77 -18.57
CA ALA A 160 -5.86 11.51 -19.84
C ALA A 160 -6.45 12.79 -20.44
N GLU A 161 -7.06 13.66 -19.62
CA GLU A 161 -7.57 14.96 -20.07
C GLU A 161 -6.46 15.88 -20.53
N TYR A 162 -5.37 15.97 -19.78
CA TYR A 162 -4.19 16.76 -20.18
C TYR A 162 -3.62 16.30 -21.52
N LYS A 163 -3.49 14.99 -21.72
CA LYS A 163 -3.03 14.42 -23.01
C LYS A 163 -3.98 14.75 -24.16
N LYS A 164 -5.32 14.77 -23.93
CA LYS A 164 -6.31 15.17 -24.94
C LYS A 164 -6.20 16.66 -25.29
N GLN A 165 -6.07 17.54 -24.31
CA GLN A 165 -5.92 18.97 -24.53
C GLN A 165 -4.66 19.28 -25.35
N LYS A 166 -3.53 18.71 -25.00
CA LYS A 166 -2.29 18.86 -25.78
C LYS A 166 -2.40 18.39 -27.21
N LYS A 167 -3.07 17.28 -27.46
CA LYS A 167 -3.33 16.81 -28.85
C LYS A 167 -4.19 17.79 -29.64
N GLN A 168 -5.23 18.34 -29.03
CA GLN A 168 -6.09 19.35 -29.67
C GLN A 168 -5.35 20.64 -29.99
N GLU A 169 -4.54 21.16 -29.07
CA GLU A 169 -3.70 22.34 -29.29
C GLU A 169 -2.72 22.12 -30.43
N HIS A 170 -2.07 20.97 -30.45
CA HIS A 170 -1.15 20.62 -31.53
C HIS A 170 -1.84 20.54 -32.90
N GLN A 171 -3.06 19.99 -32.97
CA GLN A 171 -3.85 19.95 -34.20
C GLN A 171 -4.26 21.36 -34.66
N LYS A 172 -4.72 22.22 -33.73
CA LYS A 172 -5.06 23.62 -34.02
C LYS A 172 -3.85 24.38 -34.58
N LEU A 173 -2.68 24.19 -33.95
CA LEU A 173 -1.44 24.82 -34.40
C LEU A 173 -1.04 24.37 -35.82
N LYS A 174 -1.13 23.07 -36.12
CA LYS A 174 -0.88 22.53 -37.47
C LYS A 174 -1.81 23.16 -38.49
N GLN A 175 -3.10 23.27 -38.19
CA GLN A 175 -4.08 23.89 -39.10
C GLN A 175 -3.78 25.37 -39.35
N LEU A 176 -3.39 26.12 -38.31
CA LEU A 176 -2.98 27.53 -38.45
C LEU A 176 -1.74 27.70 -39.32
N ILE A 177 -0.74 26.84 -39.14
CA ILE A 177 0.47 26.85 -39.97
C ILE A 177 0.13 26.55 -41.44
N GLN A 178 -0.74 25.58 -41.70
CA GLN A 178 -1.20 25.27 -43.06
C GLN A 178 -1.93 26.47 -43.70
N LYS A 179 -2.87 27.08 -42.99
CA LYS A 179 -3.58 28.30 -43.47
C LYS A 179 -2.62 29.43 -43.79
N ARG A 180 -1.62 29.69 -42.93
CA ARG A 180 -0.58 30.73 -43.20
C ARG A 180 0.22 30.42 -44.46
N LYS A 181 0.66 29.18 -44.65
CA LYS A 181 1.38 28.74 -45.88
C LYS A 181 0.54 28.92 -47.15
N GLN A 182 -0.74 28.59 -47.09
CA GLN A 182 -1.67 28.74 -48.21
C GLN A 182 -1.87 30.24 -48.57
N ASN A 183 -2.10 31.08 -47.58
CA ASN A 183 -2.23 32.53 -47.76
C ASN A 183 -0.95 33.16 -48.35
N GLN A 184 0.24 32.73 -47.93
CA GLN A 184 1.50 33.17 -48.52
C GLN A 184 1.66 32.76 -49.97
N ARG A 185 1.23 31.55 -50.36
CA ARG A 185 1.23 31.04 -51.75
C ARG A 185 0.30 31.89 -52.62
N LEU A 186 -0.94 32.14 -52.13
CA LEU A 186 -1.91 33.00 -52.85
C LEU A 186 -1.38 34.42 -53.05
N LYS A 187 -0.80 35.07 -52.03
CA LYS A 187 -0.18 36.37 -52.15
C LYS A 187 0.95 36.41 -53.21
N LYS A 188 1.81 35.38 -53.21
CA LYS A 188 2.88 35.27 -54.25
C LYS A 188 2.32 35.10 -55.67
N GLN A 189 1.23 34.35 -55.81
CA GLN A 189 0.56 34.11 -57.09
C GLN A 189 -0.11 35.39 -57.62
N LEU A 190 -0.79 36.15 -56.78
CA LEU A 190 -1.37 37.44 -57.10
C LEU A 190 -0.30 38.48 -57.50
N MET A 191 0.82 38.54 -56.79
CA MET A 191 1.94 39.44 -57.17
C MET A 191 2.59 39.06 -58.52
N ARG A 192 2.68 37.79 -58.87
CA ARG A 192 3.17 37.33 -60.17
C ARG A 192 2.22 37.73 -61.30
N ASN A 193 0.92 37.55 -61.12
CA ASN A 193 -0.10 37.91 -62.11
C ASN A 193 -0.14 39.46 -62.33
N TRP A 194 0.06 40.24 -61.28
CA TRP A 194 0.10 41.72 -61.40
C TRP A 194 1.35 42.25 -62.13
N LYS A 195 2.48 41.56 -62.08
CA LYS A 195 3.71 41.92 -62.82
C LYS A 195 3.70 41.54 -64.29
N ASN A 196 2.79 40.69 -64.70
CA ASN A 196 2.70 40.16 -66.10
C ASN A 196 1.58 40.82 -66.92
N ASN A 197 0.82 41.76 -66.33
CA ASN A 197 -0.10 42.69 -66.98
C ASN A 197 0.48 44.12 -66.93
#